data_0620562e38aa8cca6b3c26ad3f25f924
#
_entry.id   0620562e38aa8cca6b3c26ad3f25f924
#
_cell.length_a   1.000
_cell.length_b   1.000
_cell.length_c   1.000
_cell.angle_alpha   90.00
_cell.angle_beta   90.00
_cell.angle_gamma   90.00
#
_symmetry.space_group_name_H-M   'P 1'
#
loop_
_entity.id
_entity.type
_entity.pdbx_description
1 polymer ?
#
loop_
_entity_poly.entity_id
_entity_poly.type
_entity_poly.pdbx_seq_one_letter_code
_entity_poly.pdbx_strand_id
1 'polypeptide(L)'
;VGGAPVQPLNQPEGSVVVIVFGSVDCPIANAEIPEIRRIHERAKGGAASMYFVHPLVVQSTEKMAKHARERKLTMPVLHDKNRAMVGLLGATTTPEAFVLRRDGKQWVVVYRGLIDNLYADVGRRRRNATKYYVRDAIGSAIARTPVATPVRAPIGCLIDRDSGT
;
A
#
# COMPACT_ATOMS: atom_id res chain seq x y z
N VAL A 1 -4.59 0.39 13.73
CA VAL A 1 -5.53 1.35 14.31
C VAL A 1 -6.03 0.75 15.61
N GLY A 2 -5.81 1.41 16.76
CA GLY A 2 -6.21 0.94 18.10
C GLY A 2 -5.27 -0.05 18.78
N GLY A 3 -4.08 -0.31 18.22
CA GLY A 3 -3.07 -1.19 18.81
C GLY A 3 -1.78 -0.46 19.19
N ALA A 4 -0.76 -1.22 19.63
CA ALA A 4 0.58 -0.70 19.91
C ALA A 4 1.22 -0.08 18.64
N PRO A 5 2.17 0.87 18.79
CA PRO A 5 2.92 1.41 17.67
C PRO A 5 3.58 0.29 16.85
N VAL A 6 3.41 0.35 15.54
CA VAL A 6 4.01 -0.62 14.60
C VAL A 6 5.07 0.10 13.78
N GLN A 7 6.22 -0.53 13.64
CA GLN A 7 7.33 -0.04 12.81
C GLN A 7 7.49 -0.97 11.60
N PRO A 8 6.84 -0.68 10.46
CA PRO A 8 6.84 -1.57 9.30
C PRO A 8 8.24 -1.91 8.77
N LEU A 9 9.18 -0.99 8.91
CA LEU A 9 10.54 -1.14 8.41
C LEU A 9 11.53 -1.71 9.44
N ASN A 10 11.07 -2.09 10.64
CA ASN A 10 11.89 -2.82 11.60
C ASN A 10 11.83 -4.33 11.35
N GLN A 11 12.38 -4.78 10.23
CA GLN A 11 12.38 -6.17 9.78
C GLN A 11 13.81 -6.65 9.53
N PRO A 12 14.10 -7.96 9.59
CA PRO A 12 15.43 -8.50 9.33
C PRO A 12 15.87 -8.30 7.87
N GLU A 13 17.16 -8.53 7.61
CA GLU A 13 17.73 -8.51 6.25
C GLU A 13 17.00 -9.49 5.33
N GLY A 14 16.85 -9.10 4.06
CA GLY A 14 16.17 -9.89 3.04
C GLY A 14 14.65 -9.80 3.08
N SER A 15 14.07 -9.13 4.10
CA SER A 15 12.62 -8.94 4.18
C SER A 15 12.07 -8.11 3.04
N VAL A 16 10.87 -8.46 2.62
CA VAL A 16 10.04 -7.67 1.70
C VAL A 16 8.88 -7.06 2.48
N VAL A 17 8.66 -5.76 2.31
CA VAL A 17 7.55 -5.04 2.93
C VAL A 17 6.71 -4.39 1.84
N VAL A 18 5.39 -4.52 1.94
CA VAL A 18 4.41 -3.88 1.08
C VAL A 18 3.64 -2.83 1.88
N ILE A 19 3.69 -1.60 1.44
CA ILE A 19 2.90 -0.49 1.98
C ILE A 19 1.85 -0.11 0.95
N VAL A 20 0.59 -0.12 1.34
CA VAL A 20 -0.50 0.38 0.50
C VAL A 20 -1.14 1.57 1.19
N PHE A 21 -0.99 2.74 0.61
CA PHE A 21 -1.75 3.91 1.04
C PHE A 21 -3.17 3.81 0.53
N GLY A 22 -4.14 4.00 1.42
CA GLY A 22 -5.56 3.97 1.08
C GLY A 22 -6.37 4.92 1.96
N SER A 23 -7.55 5.25 1.53
CA SER A 23 -8.45 6.15 2.25
C SER A 23 -9.85 5.54 2.38
N VAL A 24 -10.51 5.80 3.49
CA VAL A 24 -11.90 5.39 3.73
C VAL A 24 -12.82 5.94 2.64
N ASP A 25 -12.59 7.18 2.25
CA ASP A 25 -13.48 7.93 1.36
C ASP A 25 -13.07 7.86 -0.14
N CYS A 26 -11.97 7.17 -0.46
CA CYS A 26 -11.53 7.02 -1.85
C CYS A 26 -12.22 5.82 -2.55
N PRO A 27 -13.09 6.05 -3.53
CA PRO A 27 -13.81 4.96 -4.21
C PRO A 27 -12.86 4.00 -4.95
N ILE A 28 -11.77 4.52 -5.53
CA ILE A 28 -10.78 3.73 -6.26
C ILE A 28 -9.99 2.85 -5.28
N ALA A 29 -9.54 3.41 -4.13
CA ALA A 29 -8.89 2.62 -3.09
C ALA A 29 -9.80 1.50 -2.57
N ASN A 30 -11.08 1.81 -2.37
CA ASN A 30 -12.08 0.83 -1.92
C ASN A 30 -12.35 -0.27 -2.96
N ALA A 31 -12.28 0.05 -4.25
CA ALA A 31 -12.44 -0.93 -5.32
C ALA A 31 -11.26 -1.90 -5.44
N GLU A 32 -10.07 -1.49 -5.01
CA GLU A 32 -8.85 -2.30 -5.01
C GLU A 32 -8.72 -3.22 -3.78
N ILE A 33 -9.54 -3.03 -2.73
CA ILE A 33 -9.45 -3.83 -1.49
C ILE A 33 -9.52 -5.34 -1.74
N PRO A 34 -10.37 -5.87 -2.63
CA PRO A 34 -10.38 -7.31 -2.90
C PRO A 34 -9.01 -7.84 -3.37
N GLU A 35 -8.31 -7.07 -4.20
CA GLU A 35 -6.97 -7.44 -4.65
C GLU A 35 -5.93 -7.28 -3.55
N ILE A 36 -5.98 -6.19 -2.80
CA ILE A 36 -5.12 -5.94 -1.63
C ILE A 36 -5.21 -7.11 -0.63
N ARG A 37 -6.41 -7.61 -0.36
CA ARG A 37 -6.63 -8.78 0.50
C ARG A 37 -6.01 -10.05 -0.08
N ARG A 38 -6.17 -10.30 -1.39
CA ARG A 38 -5.56 -11.47 -2.05
C ARG A 38 -4.03 -11.42 -2.00
N ILE A 39 -3.44 -10.24 -2.15
CA ILE A 39 -1.98 -10.05 -2.01
C ILE A 39 -1.57 -10.41 -0.58
N HIS A 40 -2.26 -9.88 0.42
CA HIS A 40 -1.95 -10.18 1.82
C HIS A 40 -2.08 -11.66 2.16
N GLU A 41 -3.15 -12.33 1.73
CA GLU A 41 -3.33 -13.77 1.96
C GLU A 41 -2.18 -14.60 1.36
N ARG A 42 -1.70 -14.24 0.18
CA ARG A 42 -0.55 -14.90 -0.45
C ARG A 42 0.77 -14.60 0.27
N ALA A 43 0.90 -13.44 0.88
CA ALA A 43 2.09 -13.04 1.63
C ALA A 43 2.19 -13.71 3.02
N LYS A 44 1.10 -14.21 3.60
CA LYS A 44 1.04 -14.84 4.94
C LYS A 44 2.00 -16.01 5.15
N GLY A 45 2.50 -16.63 4.09
CA GLY A 45 3.51 -17.69 4.16
C GLY A 45 4.94 -17.22 4.48
N GLY A 46 5.13 -15.97 4.92
CA GLY A 46 6.44 -15.39 5.22
C GLY A 46 7.14 -14.73 4.03
N ALA A 47 6.47 -14.66 2.87
CA ALA A 47 7.04 -14.07 1.67
C ALA A 47 7.21 -12.54 1.77
N ALA A 48 6.26 -11.85 2.41
CA ALA A 48 6.32 -10.40 2.63
C ALA A 48 5.41 -9.98 3.79
N SER A 49 5.79 -8.91 4.49
CA SER A 49 4.92 -8.22 5.43
C SER A 49 4.13 -7.14 4.69
N MET A 50 2.85 -6.99 4.99
CA MET A 50 1.99 -6.02 4.32
C MET A 50 1.24 -5.14 5.30
N TYR A 51 1.13 -3.85 4.99
CA TYR A 51 0.47 -2.84 5.79
C TYR A 51 -0.44 -1.97 4.93
N PHE A 52 -1.64 -1.70 5.45
CA PHE A 52 -2.55 -0.72 4.87
C PHE A 52 -2.45 0.59 5.66
N VAL A 53 -2.13 1.69 5.01
CA VAL A 53 -1.81 2.96 5.67
C VAL A 53 -2.81 4.03 5.26
N HIS A 54 -3.48 4.63 6.26
CA HIS A 54 -4.30 5.81 6.06
C HIS A 54 -3.43 7.07 6.18
N PRO A 55 -3.27 7.86 5.10
CA PRO A 55 -2.39 9.02 5.07
C PRO A 55 -3.05 10.32 5.52
N LEU A 56 -4.39 10.33 5.72
CA LEU A 56 -5.14 11.55 5.99
C LEU A 56 -5.16 11.88 7.48
N VAL A 57 -4.64 13.05 7.82
CA VAL A 57 -4.51 13.56 9.21
C VAL A 57 -5.86 13.68 9.91
N VAL A 58 -6.90 14.09 9.20
CA VAL A 58 -8.22 14.42 9.77
C VAL A 58 -9.16 13.21 9.92
N GLN A 59 -8.72 12.01 9.56
CA GLN A 59 -9.57 10.83 9.74
C GLN A 59 -9.57 10.32 11.17
N SER A 60 -10.78 10.09 11.75
CA SER A 60 -10.86 9.55 13.10
C SER A 60 -10.47 8.06 13.14
N THR A 61 -9.89 7.65 14.27
CA THR A 61 -9.50 6.26 14.52
C THR A 61 -10.68 5.31 14.42
N GLU A 62 -11.87 5.74 14.90
CA GLU A 62 -13.11 4.96 14.87
C GLU A 62 -13.57 4.73 13.42
N LYS A 63 -13.51 5.75 12.56
CA LYS A 63 -13.87 5.67 11.15
C LYS A 63 -12.96 4.69 10.41
N MET A 64 -11.65 4.76 10.67
CA MET A 64 -10.67 3.83 10.09
C MET A 64 -10.88 2.38 10.59
N ALA A 65 -11.13 2.20 11.89
CA ALA A 65 -11.40 0.88 12.46
C ALA A 65 -12.69 0.27 11.92
N LYS A 66 -13.75 1.08 11.75
CA LYS A 66 -15.01 0.67 11.12
C LYS A 66 -14.76 0.24 9.68
N HIS A 67 -14.07 1.05 8.89
CA HIS A 67 -13.70 0.74 7.51
C HIS A 67 -12.93 -0.58 7.41
N ALA A 68 -11.92 -0.78 8.26
CA ALA A 68 -11.13 -2.00 8.27
C ALA A 68 -12.00 -3.24 8.52
N ARG A 69 -12.97 -3.18 9.44
CA ARG A 69 -13.92 -4.28 9.71
C ARG A 69 -14.86 -4.51 8.54
N GLU A 70 -15.51 -3.47 8.04
CA GLU A 70 -16.49 -3.56 6.93
C GLU A 70 -15.84 -4.08 5.64
N ARG A 71 -14.62 -3.65 5.36
CA ARG A 71 -13.85 -4.07 4.19
C ARG A 71 -13.06 -5.37 4.42
N LYS A 72 -13.12 -5.94 5.64
CA LYS A 72 -12.42 -7.19 6.03
C LYS A 72 -10.92 -7.09 5.72
N LEU A 73 -10.29 -5.98 6.08
CA LEU A 73 -8.84 -5.83 5.97
C LEU A 73 -8.18 -6.74 7.03
N THR A 74 -7.40 -7.70 6.58
CA THR A 74 -6.78 -8.73 7.43
C THR A 74 -5.33 -8.42 7.78
N MET A 75 -4.73 -7.43 7.09
CA MET A 75 -3.41 -6.89 7.41
C MET A 75 -3.50 -5.79 8.47
N PRO A 76 -2.38 -5.47 9.17
CA PRO A 76 -2.33 -4.30 10.03
C PRO A 76 -2.71 -3.02 9.28
N VAL A 77 -3.65 -2.27 9.89
CA VAL A 77 -4.10 -0.96 9.38
C VAL A 77 -3.50 0.13 10.24
N LEU A 78 -2.72 0.99 9.64
CA LEU A 78 -1.97 2.06 10.30
C LEU A 78 -2.57 3.42 9.97
N HIS A 79 -2.38 4.37 10.88
CA HIS A 79 -2.67 5.77 10.66
C HIS A 79 -1.37 6.57 10.60
N ASP A 80 -1.02 7.10 9.45
CA ASP A 80 0.16 7.96 9.27
C ASP A 80 -0.17 9.40 9.65
N LYS A 81 -0.53 9.56 10.94
CA LYS A 81 -1.03 10.83 11.50
C LYS A 81 -0.08 12.01 11.27
N ASN A 82 1.22 11.77 11.30
CA ASN A 82 2.25 12.78 11.13
C ASN A 82 2.81 12.82 9.71
N ARG A 83 2.22 12.04 8.77
CA ARG A 83 2.68 11.92 7.38
C ARG A 83 4.14 11.48 7.24
N ALA A 84 4.70 10.83 8.24
CA ALA A 84 6.07 10.38 8.22
C ALA A 84 6.33 9.37 7.08
N MET A 85 5.41 8.43 6.87
CA MET A 85 5.51 7.46 5.77
C MET A 85 5.20 8.08 4.41
N VAL A 86 4.23 8.97 4.33
CA VAL A 86 3.95 9.75 3.11
C VAL A 86 5.20 10.52 2.69
N GLY A 87 5.85 11.23 3.63
CA GLY A 87 7.08 11.98 3.36
C GLY A 87 8.25 11.08 2.98
N LEU A 88 8.46 9.98 3.71
CA LEU A 88 9.54 9.03 3.47
C LEU A 88 9.46 8.38 2.09
N LEU A 89 8.27 7.95 1.67
CA LEU A 89 8.05 7.22 0.43
C LEU A 89 7.67 8.13 -0.74
N GLY A 90 7.32 9.37 -0.47
CA GLY A 90 6.85 10.31 -1.48
C GLY A 90 5.49 9.93 -2.07
N ALA A 91 4.61 9.33 -1.26
CA ALA A 91 3.27 8.96 -1.72
C ALA A 91 2.45 10.19 -2.08
N THR A 92 1.66 10.08 -3.15
CA THR A 92 0.88 11.20 -3.71
C THR A 92 -0.61 10.93 -3.82
N THR A 93 -0.99 9.66 -3.81
CA THR A 93 -2.34 9.24 -4.22
C THR A 93 -2.82 8.08 -3.36
N THR A 94 -4.13 7.90 -3.24
CA THR A 94 -4.77 6.70 -2.71
C THR A 94 -5.68 6.09 -3.78
N PRO A 95 -5.51 4.78 -4.14
CA PRO A 95 -4.46 3.89 -3.67
C PRO A 95 -3.10 4.15 -4.34
N GLU A 96 -2.04 4.01 -3.57
CA GLU A 96 -0.67 3.89 -4.11
C GLU A 96 0.06 2.81 -3.32
N ALA A 97 0.72 1.87 -4.01
CA ALA A 97 1.46 0.79 -3.41
C ALA A 97 2.97 0.98 -3.54
N PHE A 98 3.70 0.55 -2.52
CA PHE A 98 5.15 0.48 -2.50
C PHE A 98 5.58 -0.92 -2.11
N VAL A 99 6.50 -1.50 -2.86
CA VAL A 99 7.19 -2.74 -2.50
C VAL A 99 8.62 -2.38 -2.17
N LEU A 100 9.01 -2.69 -0.94
CA LEU A 100 10.35 -2.42 -0.42
C LEU A 100 11.05 -3.74 -0.13
N ARG A 101 12.34 -3.80 -0.43
CA ARG A 101 13.23 -4.90 -0.05
C ARG A 101 14.33 -4.38 0.86
N ARG A 102 14.65 -5.13 1.90
CA ARG A 102 15.78 -4.83 2.76
C ARG A 102 17.05 -5.43 2.19
N ASP A 103 18.01 -4.58 1.85
CA ASP A 103 19.34 -4.94 1.38
C ASP A 103 20.38 -4.46 2.41
N GLY A 104 20.88 -5.39 3.22
CA GLY A 104 21.72 -5.06 4.36
C GLY A 104 21.00 -4.16 5.38
N LYS A 105 21.54 -2.97 5.61
CA LYS A 105 20.96 -1.98 6.52
C LYS A 105 19.97 -1.02 5.85
N GLN A 106 19.83 -1.06 4.52
CA GLN A 106 19.03 -0.11 3.75
C GLN A 106 17.72 -0.74 3.26
N TRP A 107 16.70 0.10 3.12
CA TRP A 107 15.47 -0.24 2.41
C TRP A 107 15.51 0.34 1.01
N VAL A 108 15.23 -0.51 0.03
CA VAL A 108 15.18 -0.13 -1.39
C VAL A 108 13.73 -0.25 -1.86
N VAL A 109 13.19 0.82 -2.40
CA VAL A 109 11.89 0.78 -3.08
C VAL A 109 12.11 0.12 -4.44
N VAL A 110 11.65 -1.11 -4.60
CA VAL A 110 11.79 -1.87 -5.86
C VAL A 110 10.59 -1.66 -6.79
N TYR A 111 9.47 -1.21 -6.24
CA TYR A 111 8.27 -0.87 -7.01
C TYR A 111 7.46 0.22 -6.29
N ARG A 112 6.84 1.13 -7.09
CA ARG A 112 5.82 2.04 -6.62
C ARG A 112 4.74 2.30 -7.66
N GLY A 113 3.48 2.51 -7.23
CA GLY A 113 2.38 2.97 -8.07
C GLY A 113 1.12 2.10 -7.99
N LEU A 114 0.55 1.76 -9.13
CA LEU A 114 -0.69 0.99 -9.27
C LEU A 114 -0.61 -0.40 -8.62
N ILE A 115 -1.70 -0.86 -8.02
CA ILE A 115 -1.82 -2.22 -7.47
C ILE A 115 -1.94 -3.23 -8.61
N ASP A 116 -2.83 -2.94 -9.55
CA ASP A 116 -3.07 -3.71 -10.76
C ASP A 116 -3.53 -2.78 -11.91
N ASN A 117 -4.12 -3.33 -12.98
CA ASN A 117 -4.66 -2.52 -14.08
C ASN A 117 -6.20 -2.44 -14.09
N LEU A 118 -6.85 -2.57 -12.94
CA LEU A 118 -8.31 -2.45 -12.83
C LEU A 118 -8.80 -1.08 -13.32
N TYR A 119 -8.05 -0.03 -13.02
CA TYR A 119 -8.30 1.30 -13.54
C TYR A 119 -7.31 1.66 -14.66
N ALA A 120 -7.84 2.16 -15.75
CA ALA A 120 -7.05 2.71 -16.85
C ALA A 120 -6.87 4.23 -16.69
N ASP A 121 -7.80 4.87 -15.97
CA ASP A 121 -7.83 6.29 -15.63
C ASP A 121 -8.89 6.55 -14.57
N VAL A 122 -8.96 7.76 -14.02
CA VAL A 122 -10.07 8.17 -13.15
C VAL A 122 -11.38 8.05 -13.93
N GLY A 123 -12.35 7.32 -13.35
CA GLY A 123 -13.64 7.05 -14.02
C GLY A 123 -13.60 5.95 -15.09
N ARG A 124 -12.43 5.43 -15.47
CA ARG A 124 -12.28 4.36 -16.49
C ARG A 124 -11.90 3.04 -15.87
N ARG A 125 -12.85 2.37 -15.26
CA ARG A 125 -12.68 1.06 -14.63
C ARG A 125 -12.90 -0.07 -15.65
N ARG A 126 -12.00 -1.06 -15.65
CA ARG A 126 -12.18 -2.33 -16.36
C ARG A 126 -13.13 -3.24 -15.59
N ARG A 127 -13.74 -4.21 -16.27
CA ARG A 127 -14.55 -5.23 -15.62
C ARG A 127 -13.69 -6.08 -14.66
N ASN A 128 -12.49 -6.47 -15.11
CA ASN A 128 -11.53 -7.24 -14.33
C ASN A 128 -10.12 -6.73 -14.61
N ALA A 129 -9.24 -6.83 -13.61
CA ALA A 129 -7.81 -6.67 -13.81
C ALA A 129 -7.24 -7.88 -14.57
N THR A 130 -6.25 -7.62 -15.40
CA THR A 130 -5.52 -8.63 -16.19
C THR A 130 -4.01 -8.58 -15.95
N LYS A 131 -3.53 -7.54 -15.21
CA LYS A 131 -2.13 -7.35 -14.82
C LYS A 131 -2.08 -7.00 -13.33
N TYR A 132 -1.18 -7.62 -12.59
CA TYR A 132 -1.11 -7.57 -11.12
C TYR A 132 0.27 -7.09 -10.66
N TYR A 133 0.50 -5.81 -10.80
CA TYR A 133 1.84 -5.20 -10.67
C TYR A 133 2.49 -5.41 -9.31
N VAL A 134 1.73 -5.29 -8.21
CA VAL A 134 2.27 -5.51 -6.86
C VAL A 134 2.64 -6.98 -6.64
N ARG A 135 1.84 -7.92 -7.16
CA ARG A 135 2.18 -9.36 -7.07
C ARG A 135 3.49 -9.67 -7.79
N ASP A 136 3.63 -9.15 -9.01
CA ASP A 136 4.82 -9.35 -9.84
C ASP A 136 6.05 -8.73 -9.16
N ALA A 137 5.89 -7.54 -8.59
CA ALA A 137 6.96 -6.84 -7.88
C ALA A 137 7.38 -7.58 -6.59
N ILE A 138 6.45 -8.16 -5.83
CA ILE A 138 6.76 -9.01 -4.67
C ILE A 138 7.58 -10.22 -5.12
N GLY A 139 7.16 -10.91 -6.19
CA GLY A 139 7.89 -12.05 -6.75
C GLY A 139 9.32 -11.68 -7.12
N SER A 140 9.49 -10.57 -7.85
CA SER A 140 10.82 -10.06 -8.22
C SER A 140 11.66 -9.67 -7.00
N ALA A 141 11.05 -9.03 -5.99
CA ALA A 141 11.75 -8.64 -4.76
C ALA A 141 12.30 -9.85 -3.99
N ILE A 142 11.48 -10.91 -3.85
CA ILE A 142 11.87 -12.17 -3.19
C ILE A 142 12.97 -12.87 -3.98
N ALA A 143 12.81 -12.97 -5.31
CA ALA A 143 13.79 -13.59 -6.20
C ALA A 143 15.06 -12.74 -6.40
N ARG A 144 15.11 -11.52 -5.86
CA ARG A 144 16.20 -10.55 -6.07
C ARG A 144 16.46 -10.24 -7.54
N THR A 145 15.42 -10.28 -8.37
CA THR A 145 15.47 -9.90 -9.78
C THR A 145 14.93 -8.49 -10.00
N PRO A 146 15.34 -7.78 -11.05
CA PRO A 146 14.80 -6.47 -11.38
C PRO A 146 13.29 -6.51 -11.66
N VAL A 147 12.57 -5.51 -11.18
CA VAL A 147 11.17 -5.29 -11.57
C VAL A 147 11.15 -4.65 -12.97
N ALA A 148 10.45 -5.26 -13.92
CA ALA A 148 10.42 -4.81 -15.32
C ALA A 148 9.93 -3.36 -15.50
N THR A 149 8.99 -2.92 -14.66
CA THR A 149 8.51 -1.52 -14.62
C THR A 149 8.41 -1.11 -13.16
N PRO A 150 9.47 -0.53 -12.58
CA PRO A 150 9.52 -0.24 -11.14
C PRO A 150 8.65 0.94 -10.70
N VAL A 151 8.22 1.78 -11.64
CA VAL A 151 7.37 2.94 -11.36
C VAL A 151 6.18 2.97 -12.32
N ARG A 152 4.99 3.12 -11.74
CA ARG A 152 3.74 3.35 -12.48
C ARG A 152 2.99 4.50 -11.84
N ALA A 153 2.55 5.47 -12.63
CA ALA A 153 1.74 6.58 -12.14
C ALA A 153 0.49 6.05 -11.43
N PRO A 154 0.25 6.40 -10.16
CA PRO A 154 -0.95 5.96 -9.45
C PRO A 154 -2.19 6.65 -10.00
N ILE A 155 -3.34 5.96 -9.92
CA ILE A 155 -4.66 6.48 -10.29
C ILE A 155 -5.54 6.44 -9.06
N GLY A 156 -6.06 7.59 -8.63
CA GLY A 156 -6.87 7.67 -7.42
C GLY A 156 -7.11 9.07 -6.90
N CYS A 157 -7.38 9.18 -5.63
CA CYS A 157 -7.60 10.44 -4.93
C CYS A 157 -6.26 11.00 -4.42
N LEU A 158 -5.97 12.26 -4.65
CA LEU A 158 -4.73 12.89 -4.17
C LEU A 158 -4.66 12.85 -2.64
N ILE A 159 -3.45 12.60 -2.14
CA ILE A 159 -3.13 12.83 -0.74
C ILE A 159 -2.84 14.32 -0.60
N ASP A 160 -3.75 15.04 0.07
CA ASP A 160 -3.59 16.46 0.30
C ASP A 160 -2.28 16.73 1.08
N ARG A 161 -1.40 17.55 0.50
CA ARG A 161 -0.11 17.88 1.12
C ARG A 161 -0.21 19.05 2.09
N ASP A 162 -1.28 19.85 2.02
CA ASP A 162 -1.37 21.15 2.69
C ASP A 162 -2.25 21.18 3.95
N SER A 163 -2.82 20.07 4.41
CA SER A 163 -3.65 20.03 5.61
C SER A 163 -2.84 19.96 6.91
N GLY A 164 -1.82 20.79 7.04
CA GLY A 164 -0.90 20.82 8.18
C GLY A 164 -0.38 22.25 8.49
N THR A 165 -1.30 23.21 8.59
CA THR A 165 -1.07 24.51 9.29
C THR A 165 -2.06 24.68 10.40
#